data_2b3a3fb6974ddb2a1f167cbaf85ba5bc
#
_entry.id   2b3a3fb6974ddb2a1f167cbaf85ba5bc
#
_cell.length_a   1.000
_cell.length_b   1.000
_cell.length_c   1.000
_cell.angle_alpha   90.00
_cell.angle_beta   90.00
_cell.angle_gamma   90.00
#
_symmetry.space_group_name_H-M   'P 1'
#
loop_
_entity.id
_entity.type
_entity.pdbx_description
1 polymer ?
#
loop_
_entity_poly.entity_id
_entity_poly.type
_entity_poly.pdbx_seq_one_letter_code
_entity_poly.pdbx_strand_id
1 'polypeptide(L)'
;MVQMTALVCAPFAGAGPSFFHPWRALAGGRWRVVPVELPGRERRILETPYRNVVEAAVNSVDDVVADLGEKERIVLFGHSLGAVLAYELGHLLSARDVKVERLIVSGSPGPWTQRERRATGLPEEEFLARVEEFAGFRHEALDHPEMRELILPVLRADCEMHENYVPSSDKPLSVPICSVRGSSDGLVAAEQAQEWRMATTDKFSYVEFPGDHMYLVDSAREVLGLIEG
;
A
#
# COMPACT_ATOMS: atom_id res chain seq x y z
N MET A 1 -18.13 21.45 -14.51
CA MET A 1 -17.81 20.02 -14.57
C MET A 1 -17.23 19.62 -13.22
N VAL A 2 -17.75 18.57 -12.59
CA VAL A 2 -17.15 18.05 -11.34
C VAL A 2 -15.77 17.46 -11.70
N GLN A 3 -14.74 17.94 -11.02
CA GLN A 3 -13.39 17.42 -11.21
C GLN A 3 -13.34 15.97 -10.67
N MET A 4 -12.96 15.02 -11.50
CA MET A 4 -12.85 13.62 -11.11
C MET A 4 -11.64 13.43 -10.18
N THR A 5 -11.75 12.54 -9.20
CA THR A 5 -10.64 12.17 -8.34
C THR A 5 -10.07 10.83 -8.80
N ALA A 6 -8.76 10.76 -9.02
CA ALA A 6 -8.02 9.52 -9.19
C ALA A 6 -7.55 9.04 -7.83
N LEU A 7 -7.97 7.84 -7.45
CA LEU A 7 -7.48 7.12 -6.29
C LEU A 7 -6.38 6.16 -6.75
N VAL A 8 -5.14 6.54 -6.54
CA VAL A 8 -3.97 5.68 -6.85
C VAL A 8 -3.77 4.73 -5.69
N CYS A 9 -3.89 3.44 -5.96
CA CYS A 9 -3.85 2.39 -4.95
C CYS A 9 -2.56 1.58 -5.04
N ALA A 10 -1.67 1.71 -4.06
CA ALA A 10 -0.47 0.89 -3.93
C ALA A 10 -0.80 -0.43 -3.21
N PRO A 11 -0.43 -1.59 -3.79
CA PRO A 11 -0.80 -2.89 -3.26
C PRO A 11 0.01 -3.25 -1.99
N PHE A 12 -0.60 -4.04 -1.10
CA PHE A 12 0.10 -4.70 0.01
C PHE A 12 0.83 -5.95 -0.49
N ALA A 13 1.62 -6.58 0.39
CA ALA A 13 2.40 -7.77 0.04
C ALA A 13 1.53 -8.90 -0.54
N GLY A 14 1.93 -9.40 -1.71
CA GLY A 14 1.20 -10.42 -2.46
C GLY A 14 -0.02 -9.93 -3.24
N ALA A 15 -0.53 -8.72 -2.99
CA ALA A 15 -1.65 -8.18 -3.73
C ALA A 15 -1.25 -7.67 -5.12
N GLY A 16 -2.21 -7.70 -6.03
CA GLY A 16 -2.12 -7.08 -7.36
C GLY A 16 -3.30 -6.15 -7.63
N PRO A 17 -3.37 -5.58 -8.85
CA PRO A 17 -4.46 -4.71 -9.29
C PRO A 17 -5.85 -5.28 -9.08
N SER A 18 -6.03 -6.59 -9.20
CA SER A 18 -7.34 -7.25 -9.06
C SER A 18 -7.94 -7.10 -7.67
N PHE A 19 -7.12 -6.94 -6.61
CA PHE A 19 -7.61 -6.67 -5.26
C PHE A 19 -8.51 -5.42 -5.22
N PHE A 20 -8.21 -4.41 -6.02
CA PHE A 20 -8.94 -3.14 -6.06
C PHE A 20 -10.12 -3.13 -7.04
N HIS A 21 -10.39 -4.22 -7.76
CA HIS A 21 -11.53 -4.27 -8.69
C HIS A 21 -12.89 -4.04 -7.99
N PRO A 22 -13.18 -4.63 -6.82
CA PRO A 22 -14.41 -4.33 -6.10
C PRO A 22 -14.55 -2.86 -5.70
N TRP A 23 -13.43 -2.17 -5.47
CA TRP A 23 -13.43 -0.76 -5.10
C TRP A 23 -13.96 0.13 -6.22
N ARG A 24 -13.81 -0.25 -7.49
CA ARG A 24 -14.41 0.45 -8.64
C ARG A 24 -15.93 0.49 -8.56
N ALA A 25 -16.54 -0.62 -8.18
CA ALA A 25 -17.99 -0.69 -7.99
C ALA A 25 -18.44 0.14 -6.77
N LEU A 26 -17.70 0.08 -5.66
CA LEU A 26 -17.97 0.85 -4.46
C LEU A 26 -17.80 2.37 -4.68
N ALA A 27 -16.87 2.75 -5.55
CA ALA A 27 -16.64 4.16 -5.93
C ALA A 27 -17.86 4.78 -6.63
N GLY A 28 -18.68 3.97 -7.33
CA GLY A 28 -19.93 4.43 -7.94
C GLY A 28 -19.74 5.58 -8.95
N GLY A 29 -18.58 5.66 -9.60
CA GLY A 29 -18.23 6.72 -10.54
C GLY A 29 -17.78 8.05 -9.90
N ARG A 30 -17.71 8.14 -8.57
CA ARG A 30 -17.20 9.33 -7.85
C ARG A 30 -15.67 9.44 -7.93
N TRP A 31 -14.98 8.28 -7.95
CA TRP A 31 -13.53 8.20 -8.06
C TRP A 31 -13.13 7.21 -9.14
N ARG A 32 -12.02 7.46 -9.78
CA ARG A 32 -11.38 6.51 -10.68
C ARG A 32 -10.27 5.79 -9.92
N VAL A 33 -10.44 4.48 -9.71
CA VAL A 33 -9.45 3.64 -9.03
C VAL A 33 -8.33 3.27 -10.00
N VAL A 34 -7.10 3.64 -9.66
CA VAL A 34 -5.86 3.45 -10.42
C VAL A 34 -4.91 2.58 -9.60
N PRO A 35 -4.95 1.26 -9.73
CA PRO A 35 -4.03 0.39 -9.03
C PRO A 35 -2.62 0.51 -9.59
N VAL A 36 -1.63 0.59 -8.70
CA VAL A 36 -0.22 0.46 -9.08
C VAL A 36 0.08 -1.01 -9.39
N GLU A 37 0.66 -1.27 -10.54
CA GLU A 37 0.98 -2.62 -10.98
C GLU A 37 2.46 -2.93 -10.76
N LEU A 38 2.74 -3.84 -9.83
CA LEU A 38 4.09 -4.31 -9.56
C LEU A 38 4.44 -5.57 -10.36
N PRO A 39 5.72 -5.80 -10.71
CA PRO A 39 6.15 -7.01 -11.40
C PRO A 39 6.00 -8.27 -10.56
N GLY A 40 6.05 -9.44 -11.22
CA GLY A 40 5.94 -10.76 -10.62
C GLY A 40 4.51 -11.24 -10.37
N ARG A 41 3.50 -10.45 -10.77
CA ARG A 41 2.09 -10.80 -10.53
C ARG A 41 1.17 -10.41 -11.69
N GLU A 42 0.03 -11.06 -11.80
CA GLU A 42 -1.02 -10.81 -12.79
C GLU A 42 -0.46 -10.67 -14.21
N ARG A 43 -0.64 -9.52 -14.87
CA ARG A 43 -0.15 -9.30 -16.24
C ARG A 43 1.37 -9.29 -16.35
N ARG A 44 2.05 -8.97 -15.25
CA ARG A 44 3.53 -8.89 -15.16
C ARG A 44 4.15 -10.09 -14.45
N ILE A 45 3.46 -11.26 -14.47
CA ILE A 45 3.84 -12.48 -13.72
C ILE A 45 5.24 -13.00 -14.07
N LEU A 46 5.72 -12.78 -15.30
CA LEU A 46 7.02 -13.24 -15.77
C LEU A 46 8.16 -12.27 -15.44
N GLU A 47 7.86 -11.10 -14.90
CA GLU A 47 8.88 -10.11 -14.55
C GLU A 47 9.41 -10.36 -13.13
N THR A 48 10.67 -10.02 -12.91
CA THR A 48 11.31 -10.17 -11.59
C THR A 48 10.72 -9.16 -10.58
N PRO A 49 10.21 -9.61 -9.41
CA PRO A 49 9.70 -8.72 -8.38
C PRO A 49 10.77 -7.77 -7.85
N TYR A 50 10.37 -6.53 -7.52
CA TYR A 50 11.22 -5.59 -6.79
C TYR A 50 11.48 -6.07 -5.36
N ARG A 51 12.64 -5.67 -4.81
CA ARG A 51 13.04 -5.93 -3.41
C ARG A 51 13.32 -4.66 -2.61
N ASN A 52 13.07 -3.51 -3.23
CA ASN A 52 13.28 -2.20 -2.63
C ASN A 52 12.10 -1.28 -2.96
N VAL A 53 11.53 -0.64 -1.94
CA VAL A 53 10.35 0.23 -2.09
C VAL A 53 10.65 1.45 -2.96
N VAL A 54 11.81 2.08 -2.77
CA VAL A 54 12.19 3.27 -3.53
C VAL A 54 12.39 2.92 -5.01
N GLU A 55 13.04 1.78 -5.30
CA GLU A 55 13.16 1.25 -6.66
C GLU A 55 11.78 0.99 -7.27
N ALA A 56 10.88 0.33 -6.54
CA ALA A 56 9.52 0.06 -6.98
C ALA A 56 8.76 1.36 -7.30
N ALA A 57 8.87 2.38 -6.44
CA ALA A 57 8.24 3.67 -6.66
C ALA A 57 8.80 4.39 -7.90
N VAL A 58 10.13 4.44 -8.05
CA VAL A 58 10.80 5.08 -9.20
C VAL A 58 10.38 4.43 -10.52
N ASN A 59 10.31 3.10 -10.56
CA ASN A 59 9.94 2.38 -11.79
C ASN A 59 8.43 2.36 -12.06
N SER A 60 7.58 2.72 -11.08
CA SER A 60 6.12 2.76 -11.25
C SER A 60 5.56 4.15 -11.48
N VAL A 61 6.31 5.21 -11.14
CA VAL A 61 5.75 6.59 -11.15
C VAL A 61 5.38 7.07 -12.55
N ASP A 62 6.11 6.68 -13.58
CA ASP A 62 5.82 7.11 -14.96
C ASP A 62 4.55 6.44 -15.49
N ASP A 63 4.32 5.17 -15.17
CA ASP A 63 3.08 4.46 -15.48
C ASP A 63 1.89 5.10 -14.74
N VAL A 64 2.08 5.43 -13.46
CA VAL A 64 1.06 6.16 -12.67
C VAL A 64 0.72 7.50 -13.33
N VAL A 65 1.72 8.29 -13.71
CA VAL A 65 1.51 9.60 -14.37
C VAL A 65 0.81 9.44 -15.71
N ALA A 66 1.18 8.42 -16.50
CA ALA A 66 0.54 8.14 -17.79
C ALA A 66 -0.95 7.77 -17.64
N ASP A 67 -1.30 7.13 -16.53
CA ASP A 67 -2.68 6.77 -16.21
C ASP A 67 -3.50 7.93 -15.62
N LEU A 68 -2.86 9.05 -15.23
CA LEU A 68 -3.58 10.21 -14.66
C LEU A 68 -4.13 11.13 -15.76
N GLY A 69 -5.34 11.62 -15.55
CA GLY A 69 -5.94 12.66 -16.40
C GLY A 69 -5.41 14.06 -16.03
N GLU A 70 -5.28 14.94 -17.02
CA GLU A 70 -4.71 16.31 -16.85
C GLU A 70 -5.36 17.17 -15.76
N LYS A 71 -6.59 16.87 -15.36
CA LYS A 71 -7.38 17.68 -14.41
C LYS A 71 -7.92 16.85 -13.24
N GLU A 72 -7.36 15.68 -12.99
CA GLU A 72 -7.81 14.87 -11.87
C GLU A 72 -7.22 15.37 -10.55
N ARG A 73 -8.02 15.26 -9.49
CA ARG A 73 -7.54 15.34 -8.12
C ARG A 73 -6.90 14.01 -7.79
N ILE A 74 -5.77 14.02 -7.12
CA ILE A 74 -5.03 12.78 -6.84
C ILE A 74 -5.05 12.50 -5.35
N VAL A 75 -5.57 11.34 -5.00
CA VAL A 75 -5.47 10.77 -3.66
C VAL A 75 -4.66 9.49 -3.75
N LEU A 76 -3.63 9.37 -2.92
CA LEU A 76 -2.83 8.15 -2.79
C LEU A 76 -3.39 7.30 -1.65
N PHE A 77 -3.47 6.01 -1.88
CA PHE A 77 -3.81 5.01 -0.87
C PHE A 77 -2.78 3.89 -0.88
N GLY A 78 -2.42 3.40 0.29
CA GLY A 78 -1.63 2.18 0.42
C GLY A 78 -1.85 1.51 1.77
N HIS A 79 -1.87 0.17 1.77
CA HIS A 79 -1.97 -0.65 2.96
C HIS A 79 -0.69 -1.44 3.18
N SER A 80 -0.20 -1.52 4.41
CA SER A 80 1.00 -2.27 4.80
C SER A 80 2.22 -1.85 3.96
N LEU A 81 2.80 -2.73 3.13
CA LEU A 81 3.81 -2.39 2.12
C LEU A 81 3.35 -1.23 1.22
N GLY A 82 2.10 -1.25 0.79
CA GLY A 82 1.54 -0.20 -0.07
C GLY A 82 1.56 1.19 0.57
N ALA A 83 1.52 1.30 1.90
CA ALA A 83 1.56 2.59 2.59
C ALA A 83 2.90 3.30 2.35
N VAL A 84 4.01 2.60 2.47
CA VAL A 84 5.34 3.16 2.22
C VAL A 84 5.60 3.35 0.73
N LEU A 85 5.07 2.50 -0.14
CA LEU A 85 5.13 2.69 -1.58
C LEU A 85 4.35 3.94 -2.01
N ALA A 86 3.15 4.16 -1.48
CA ALA A 86 2.35 5.35 -1.74
C ALA A 86 3.05 6.64 -1.22
N TYR A 87 3.76 6.56 -0.10
CA TYR A 87 4.56 7.67 0.43
C TYR A 87 5.71 8.04 -0.51
N GLU A 88 6.47 7.06 -1.00
CA GLU A 88 7.53 7.30 -1.98
C GLU A 88 6.99 7.86 -3.30
N LEU A 89 5.86 7.32 -3.79
CA LEU A 89 5.17 7.89 -4.95
C LEU A 89 4.75 9.34 -4.70
N GLY A 90 4.32 9.69 -3.49
CA GLY A 90 3.99 11.06 -3.11
C GLY A 90 5.17 12.01 -3.27
N HIS A 91 6.37 11.61 -2.88
CA HIS A 91 7.60 12.38 -3.10
C HIS A 91 7.92 12.54 -4.59
N LEU A 92 7.84 11.45 -5.37
CA LEU A 92 8.16 11.46 -6.79
C LEU A 92 7.15 12.27 -7.61
N LEU A 93 5.86 12.21 -7.27
CA LEU A 93 4.81 13.00 -7.91
C LEU A 93 4.97 14.50 -7.58
N SER A 94 5.26 14.83 -6.32
CA SER A 94 5.55 16.21 -5.91
C SER A 94 6.76 16.79 -6.65
N ALA A 95 7.81 16.00 -6.85
CA ALA A 95 8.99 16.41 -7.62
C ALA A 95 8.71 16.63 -9.13
N ARG A 96 7.58 16.14 -9.64
CA ARG A 96 7.09 16.33 -11.01
C ARG A 96 5.99 17.42 -11.11
N ASP A 97 5.81 18.22 -10.06
CA ASP A 97 4.75 19.21 -9.96
C ASP A 97 3.33 18.63 -10.09
N VAL A 98 3.17 17.32 -9.85
CA VAL A 98 1.87 16.65 -9.80
C VAL A 98 1.28 16.81 -8.40
N LYS A 99 0.16 17.53 -8.30
CA LYS A 99 -0.45 17.85 -7.01
C LYS A 99 -1.20 16.65 -6.44
N VAL A 100 -0.68 16.09 -5.35
CA VAL A 100 -1.38 15.11 -4.51
C VAL A 100 -2.20 15.88 -3.47
N GLU A 101 -3.49 15.60 -3.36
CA GLU A 101 -4.36 16.27 -2.40
C GLU A 101 -4.41 15.61 -1.04
N ARG A 102 -4.18 14.29 -0.99
CA ARG A 102 -4.18 13.50 0.23
C ARG A 102 -3.40 12.21 0.05
N LEU A 103 -2.76 11.76 1.11
CA LEU A 103 -2.21 10.42 1.26
C LEU A 103 -2.96 9.69 2.39
N ILE A 104 -3.49 8.52 2.10
CA ILE A 104 -4.12 7.62 3.08
C ILE A 104 -3.19 6.43 3.25
N VAL A 105 -2.60 6.29 4.44
CA VAL A 105 -1.71 5.19 4.82
C VAL A 105 -2.42 4.27 5.80
N SER A 106 -2.37 3.00 5.57
CA SER A 106 -3.15 2.00 6.29
C SER A 106 -2.27 0.86 6.77
N GLY A 107 -2.42 0.43 8.03
CA GLY A 107 -1.75 -0.74 8.58
C GLY A 107 -0.24 -0.73 8.42
N SER A 108 0.41 0.41 8.65
CA SER A 108 1.87 0.54 8.54
C SER A 108 2.41 1.51 9.59
N PRO A 109 3.55 1.20 10.21
CA PRO A 109 4.27 2.16 11.05
C PRO A 109 4.79 3.32 10.21
N GLY A 110 5.13 4.44 10.86
CA GLY A 110 5.69 5.63 10.21
C GLY A 110 6.90 5.32 9.31
N PRO A 111 7.22 6.19 8.33
CA PRO A 111 8.25 5.88 7.34
C PRO A 111 9.64 5.75 7.95
N TRP A 112 9.95 6.47 9.02
CA TRP A 112 11.24 6.40 9.72
C TRP A 112 11.29 5.42 10.89
N THR A 113 10.17 4.74 11.19
CA THR A 113 10.10 3.71 12.22
C THR A 113 10.87 2.48 11.76
N GLN A 114 11.81 2.03 12.58
CA GLN A 114 12.53 0.80 12.30
C GLN A 114 11.57 -0.39 12.28
N ARG A 115 11.60 -1.17 11.19
CA ARG A 115 10.78 -2.35 11.03
C ARG A 115 11.50 -3.59 11.54
N GLU A 116 10.75 -4.50 12.14
CA GLU A 116 11.27 -5.81 12.53
C GLU A 116 11.31 -6.73 11.32
N ARG A 117 12.38 -7.53 11.21
CA ARG A 117 12.47 -8.60 10.23
C ARG A 117 11.76 -9.84 10.78
N ARG A 118 10.49 -9.99 10.44
CA ARG A 118 9.65 -11.09 10.93
C ARG A 118 9.57 -12.27 9.96
N ALA A 119 9.74 -12.02 8.66
CA ALA A 119 9.59 -13.00 7.59
C ALA A 119 10.84 -13.13 6.70
N THR A 120 11.63 -12.06 6.53
CA THR A 120 12.81 -12.06 5.66
C THR A 120 13.86 -13.09 6.13
N GLY A 121 14.24 -13.98 5.22
CA GLY A 121 15.27 -14.99 5.46
C GLY A 121 14.79 -16.27 6.13
N LEU A 122 13.51 -16.40 6.46
CA LEU A 122 12.96 -17.63 7.04
C LEU A 122 12.93 -18.78 6.02
N PRO A 123 13.12 -20.04 6.47
CA PRO A 123 12.80 -21.24 5.70
C PRO A 123 11.34 -21.20 5.20
N GLU A 124 11.04 -21.96 4.14
CA GLU A 124 9.76 -21.85 3.43
C GLU A 124 8.55 -22.06 4.34
N GLU A 125 8.51 -23.13 5.12
CA GLU A 125 7.35 -23.44 5.98
C GLU A 125 7.16 -22.39 7.09
N GLU A 126 8.26 -21.89 7.67
CA GLU A 126 8.21 -20.83 8.67
C GLU A 126 7.76 -19.50 8.05
N PHE A 127 8.20 -19.20 6.82
CA PHE A 127 7.77 -18.04 6.07
C PHE A 127 6.28 -18.10 5.77
N LEU A 128 5.77 -19.23 5.28
CA LEU A 128 4.35 -19.42 5.00
C LEU A 128 3.48 -19.26 6.26
N ALA A 129 3.92 -19.86 7.38
CA ALA A 129 3.22 -19.66 8.66
C ALA A 129 3.19 -18.19 9.09
N ARG A 130 4.26 -17.44 8.83
CA ARG A 130 4.32 -16.02 9.13
C ARG A 130 3.42 -15.19 8.22
N VAL A 131 3.36 -15.51 6.93
CA VAL A 131 2.43 -14.86 5.98
C VAL A 131 0.98 -15.11 6.37
N GLU A 132 0.66 -16.33 6.79
CA GLU A 132 -0.68 -16.68 7.31
C GLU A 132 -1.04 -15.87 8.56
N GLU A 133 -0.09 -15.70 9.49
CA GLU A 133 -0.28 -14.84 10.65
C GLU A 133 -0.54 -13.37 10.26
N PHE A 134 0.19 -12.84 9.27
CA PHE A 134 0.01 -11.46 8.79
C PHE A 134 -1.34 -11.26 8.09
N ALA A 135 -1.76 -12.22 7.30
CA ALA A 135 -3.01 -12.17 6.55
C ALA A 135 -4.24 -12.48 7.41
N GLY A 136 -4.06 -13.18 8.53
CA GLY A 136 -5.15 -13.70 9.35
C GLY A 136 -5.86 -14.92 8.72
N PHE A 137 -5.42 -15.39 7.55
CA PHE A 137 -5.94 -16.57 6.87
C PHE A 137 -4.86 -17.20 5.96
N ARG A 138 -5.06 -18.48 5.63
CA ARG A 138 -4.25 -19.19 4.64
C ARG A 138 -4.91 -19.11 3.28
N HIS A 139 -4.18 -18.62 2.29
CA HIS A 139 -4.69 -18.58 0.92
C HIS A 139 -4.58 -19.96 0.28
N GLU A 140 -5.70 -20.52 -0.19
CA GLU A 140 -5.79 -21.87 -0.77
C GLU A 140 -4.79 -22.14 -1.91
N ALA A 141 -4.44 -21.12 -2.70
CA ALA A 141 -3.44 -21.26 -3.76
C ALA A 141 -2.06 -21.70 -3.24
N LEU A 142 -1.74 -21.42 -1.97
CA LEU A 142 -0.48 -21.85 -1.36
C LEU A 142 -0.44 -23.35 -1.02
N ASP A 143 -1.58 -24.05 -1.07
CA ASP A 143 -1.67 -25.50 -0.90
C ASP A 143 -1.37 -26.25 -2.20
N HIS A 144 -1.41 -25.56 -3.34
CA HIS A 144 -1.09 -26.12 -4.66
C HIS A 144 0.38 -25.86 -5.00
N PRO A 145 1.24 -26.90 -5.18
CA PRO A 145 2.67 -26.72 -5.43
C PRO A 145 3.00 -25.80 -6.60
N GLU A 146 2.32 -25.95 -7.73
CA GLU A 146 2.52 -25.13 -8.93
C GLU A 146 2.19 -23.65 -8.68
N MET A 147 1.12 -23.37 -7.95
CA MET A 147 0.75 -22.01 -7.58
C MET A 147 1.70 -21.43 -6.55
N ARG A 148 2.18 -22.26 -5.61
CA ARG A 148 3.17 -21.85 -4.61
C ARG A 148 4.48 -21.42 -5.27
N GLU A 149 4.97 -22.14 -6.28
CA GLU A 149 6.17 -21.78 -7.04
C GLU A 149 6.06 -20.40 -7.70
N LEU A 150 4.86 -19.99 -8.13
CA LEU A 150 4.60 -18.68 -8.72
C LEU A 150 4.45 -17.56 -7.67
N ILE A 151 3.75 -17.84 -6.59
CA ILE A 151 3.35 -16.83 -5.59
C ILE A 151 4.47 -16.57 -4.57
N LEU A 152 5.18 -17.61 -4.14
CA LEU A 152 6.16 -17.52 -3.06
C LEU A 152 7.30 -16.54 -3.33
N PRO A 153 7.90 -16.48 -4.55
CA PRO A 153 8.94 -15.50 -4.85
C PRO A 153 8.46 -14.05 -4.69
N VAL A 154 7.22 -13.78 -5.09
CA VAL A 154 6.59 -12.45 -4.98
C VAL A 154 6.37 -12.09 -3.51
N LEU A 155 5.75 -12.99 -2.73
CA LEU A 155 5.52 -12.77 -1.30
C LEU A 155 6.83 -12.52 -0.54
N ARG A 156 7.88 -13.31 -0.83
CA ARG A 156 9.20 -13.11 -0.22
C ARG A 156 9.82 -11.76 -0.57
N ALA A 157 9.74 -11.37 -1.85
CA ALA A 157 10.25 -10.08 -2.30
C ALA A 157 9.50 -8.92 -1.65
N ASP A 158 8.18 -9.00 -1.56
CA ASP A 158 7.33 -7.97 -0.96
C ASP A 158 7.57 -7.84 0.56
N CYS A 159 7.68 -8.96 1.28
CA CYS A 159 8.02 -8.94 2.71
C CYS A 159 9.41 -8.33 2.93
N GLU A 160 10.41 -8.77 2.15
CA GLU A 160 11.76 -8.22 2.22
C GLU A 160 11.79 -6.72 1.92
N MET A 161 11.06 -6.29 0.90
CA MET A 161 10.93 -4.90 0.50
C MET A 161 10.34 -4.05 1.63
N HIS A 162 9.29 -4.53 2.32
CA HIS A 162 8.66 -3.83 3.42
C HIS A 162 9.53 -3.81 4.69
N GLU A 163 10.11 -4.94 5.06
CA GLU A 163 10.91 -5.08 6.29
C GLU A 163 12.25 -4.35 6.22
N ASN A 164 12.83 -4.22 5.02
CA ASN A 164 14.08 -3.49 4.78
C ASN A 164 13.86 -2.03 4.32
N TYR A 165 12.62 -1.53 4.36
CA TYR A 165 12.33 -0.20 3.88
C TYR A 165 13.10 0.88 4.66
N VAL A 166 13.75 1.74 3.89
CA VAL A 166 14.36 2.99 4.34
C VAL A 166 13.84 4.07 3.40
N PRO A 167 13.26 5.16 3.92
CA PRO A 167 12.72 6.22 3.07
C PRO A 167 13.80 6.91 2.25
N SER A 168 13.46 7.33 1.04
CA SER A 168 14.35 8.06 0.13
C SER A 168 14.67 9.48 0.59
N SER A 169 13.87 10.01 1.51
CA SER A 169 13.97 11.38 2.02
C SER A 169 13.78 11.41 3.54
N ASP A 170 14.53 12.28 4.20
CA ASP A 170 14.34 12.67 5.60
C ASP A 170 13.34 13.82 5.77
N LYS A 171 12.81 14.35 4.66
CA LYS A 171 11.86 15.48 4.66
C LYS A 171 10.43 14.97 4.60
N PRO A 172 9.52 15.55 5.40
CA PRO A 172 8.10 15.27 5.31
C PRO A 172 7.50 15.79 4.00
N LEU A 173 6.40 15.19 3.55
CA LEU A 173 5.59 15.70 2.46
C LEU A 173 4.80 16.96 2.86
N SER A 174 4.48 17.81 1.91
CA SER A 174 3.52 18.93 2.10
C SER A 174 2.12 18.51 1.61
N VAL A 175 1.66 17.34 2.09
CA VAL A 175 0.40 16.71 1.69
C VAL A 175 -0.33 16.25 2.95
N PRO A 176 -1.65 16.50 3.09
CA PRO A 176 -2.42 15.96 4.21
C PRO A 176 -2.31 14.43 4.28
N ILE A 177 -2.02 13.89 5.47
CA ILE A 177 -1.92 12.44 5.70
C ILE A 177 -3.04 11.98 6.63
N CYS A 178 -3.75 10.92 6.22
CA CYS A 178 -4.65 10.16 7.07
C CYS A 178 -4.03 8.78 7.34
N SER A 179 -3.69 8.50 8.59
CA SER A 179 -3.23 7.17 9.01
C SER A 179 -4.40 6.36 9.54
N VAL A 180 -4.48 5.13 9.08
CA VAL A 180 -5.60 4.23 9.39
C VAL A 180 -5.07 2.87 9.85
N ARG A 181 -5.73 2.24 10.84
CA ARG A 181 -5.42 0.87 11.24
C ARG A 181 -6.67 0.11 11.70
N GLY A 182 -6.57 -1.21 11.75
CA GLY A 182 -7.55 -2.04 12.47
C GLY A 182 -7.36 -1.88 13.98
N SER A 183 -8.44 -1.75 14.75
CA SER A 183 -8.36 -1.57 16.22
C SER A 183 -7.72 -2.76 16.91
N SER A 184 -7.77 -3.94 16.30
CA SER A 184 -7.16 -5.19 16.79
C SER A 184 -5.91 -5.60 15.98
N ASP A 185 -5.32 -4.69 15.20
CA ASP A 185 -4.11 -4.96 14.41
C ASP A 185 -2.94 -5.32 15.35
N GLY A 186 -2.51 -6.58 15.30
CA GLY A 186 -1.40 -7.10 16.11
C GLY A 186 -0.02 -6.83 15.51
N LEU A 187 0.06 -6.32 14.29
CA LEU A 187 1.31 -6.04 13.59
C LEU A 187 1.77 -4.60 13.75
N VAL A 188 0.83 -3.68 13.89
CA VAL A 188 1.09 -2.24 13.99
C VAL A 188 0.37 -1.67 15.20
N ALA A 189 1.12 -1.19 16.19
CA ALA A 189 0.55 -0.53 17.34
C ALA A 189 -0.03 0.85 16.97
N ALA A 190 -0.99 1.33 17.78
CA ALA A 190 -1.62 2.64 17.56
C ALA A 190 -0.60 3.79 17.55
N GLU A 191 0.39 3.72 18.43
CA GLU A 191 1.49 4.68 18.53
C GLU A 191 2.31 4.72 17.25
N GLN A 192 2.65 3.54 16.70
CA GLN A 192 3.42 3.41 15.45
C GLN A 192 2.64 3.96 14.25
N ALA A 193 1.32 3.71 14.18
CA ALA A 193 0.46 4.27 13.15
C ALA A 193 0.34 5.80 13.27
N GLN A 194 0.39 6.36 14.47
CA GLN A 194 0.35 7.80 14.69
C GLN A 194 1.69 8.51 14.38
N GLU A 195 2.81 7.78 14.25
CA GLU A 195 4.10 8.36 13.85
C GLU A 195 4.08 8.95 12.43
N TRP A 196 3.12 8.57 11.59
CA TRP A 196 2.88 9.21 10.30
C TRP A 196 2.62 10.73 10.39
N ARG A 197 2.32 11.25 11.57
CA ARG A 197 2.25 12.72 11.80
C ARG A 197 3.56 13.44 11.49
N MET A 198 4.68 12.76 11.66
CA MET A 198 6.01 13.30 11.36
C MET A 198 6.28 13.34 9.85
N ALA A 199 5.52 12.57 9.06
CA ALA A 199 5.70 12.43 7.62
C ALA A 199 5.01 13.52 6.79
N THR A 200 4.36 14.48 7.45
CA THR A 200 3.71 15.62 6.78
C THR A 200 3.96 16.93 7.49
N THR A 201 4.07 18.02 6.72
CA THR A 201 4.02 19.41 7.21
C THR A 201 2.61 20.01 7.14
N ASP A 202 1.65 19.26 6.58
CA ASP A 202 0.24 19.64 6.46
C ASP A 202 -0.61 18.94 7.55
N LYS A 203 -1.90 18.81 7.35
CA LYS A 203 -2.84 18.20 8.28
C LYS A 203 -2.58 16.71 8.43
N PHE A 204 -2.66 16.25 9.66
CA PHE A 204 -2.62 14.83 10.01
C PHE A 204 -3.93 14.43 10.68
N SER A 205 -4.46 13.28 10.32
CA SER A 205 -5.57 12.61 11.00
C SER A 205 -5.25 11.15 11.24
N TYR A 206 -5.86 10.57 12.28
CA TYR A 206 -5.74 9.17 12.63
C TYR A 206 -7.12 8.56 12.83
N VAL A 207 -7.35 7.39 12.25
CA VAL A 207 -8.64 6.69 12.29
C VAL A 207 -8.40 5.21 12.58
N GLU A 208 -9.24 4.62 13.43
CA GLU A 208 -9.31 3.17 13.63
C GLU A 208 -10.64 2.62 13.13
N PHE A 209 -10.57 1.48 12.44
CA PHE A 209 -11.74 0.68 12.09
C PHE A 209 -11.74 -0.63 12.89
N PRO A 210 -12.90 -1.23 13.15
CA PRO A 210 -12.94 -2.57 13.75
C PRO A 210 -12.21 -3.59 12.86
N GLY A 211 -11.47 -4.51 13.47
CA GLY A 211 -10.79 -5.60 12.77
C GLY A 211 -9.29 -5.66 13.06
N ASP A 212 -8.65 -6.65 12.47
CA ASP A 212 -7.22 -6.93 12.54
C ASP A 212 -6.42 -6.17 11.46
N HIS A 213 -5.23 -6.71 11.10
CA HIS A 213 -4.39 -6.09 10.07
C HIS A 213 -5.11 -5.96 8.73
N MET A 214 -5.88 -6.98 8.33
CA MET A 214 -6.57 -7.02 7.02
C MET A 214 -8.00 -6.45 7.06
N TYR A 215 -8.34 -5.62 8.06
CA TYR A 215 -9.66 -4.98 8.22
C TYR A 215 -10.21 -4.33 6.95
N LEU A 216 -9.34 -3.88 6.04
CA LEU A 216 -9.74 -3.19 4.81
C LEU A 216 -10.54 -4.08 3.84
N VAL A 217 -10.48 -5.40 4.01
CA VAL A 217 -11.26 -6.35 3.20
C VAL A 217 -12.75 -6.16 3.48
N ASP A 218 -13.12 -6.03 4.75
CA ASP A 218 -14.50 -5.85 5.18
C ASP A 218 -14.93 -4.37 5.24
N SER A 219 -13.97 -3.45 5.48
CA SER A 219 -14.21 -2.01 5.67
C SER A 219 -13.88 -1.17 4.44
N ALA A 220 -13.89 -1.75 3.24
CA ALA A 220 -13.50 -1.05 2.02
C ALA A 220 -14.34 0.22 1.75
N ARG A 221 -15.66 0.18 2.07
CA ARG A 221 -16.56 1.33 1.90
C ARG A 221 -16.21 2.48 2.85
N GLU A 222 -15.91 2.17 4.10
CA GLU A 222 -15.52 3.12 5.14
C GLU A 222 -14.18 3.76 4.81
N VAL A 223 -13.21 2.97 4.35
CA VAL A 223 -11.91 3.45 3.88
C VAL A 223 -12.07 4.41 2.71
N LEU A 224 -12.92 4.06 1.73
CA LEU A 224 -13.23 4.95 0.61
C LEU A 224 -13.91 6.24 1.05
N GLY A 225 -14.67 6.23 2.15
CA GLY A 225 -15.27 7.43 2.74
C GLY A 225 -14.25 8.48 3.19
N LEU A 226 -13.01 8.06 3.51
CA LEU A 226 -11.92 8.96 3.92
C LEU A 226 -11.37 9.83 2.76
N ILE A 227 -11.72 9.52 1.51
CA ILE A 227 -11.26 10.26 0.33
C ILE A 227 -11.90 11.64 0.28
N GLU A 228 -13.13 11.78 0.78
CA GLU A 228 -13.94 13.01 0.72
C GLU A 228 -13.74 13.93 1.94
N GLY A 229 -13.07 13.45 2.99
CA GLY A 229 -12.94 14.11 4.31
C GLY A 229 -11.86 15.19 4.42
#